data_fb99ec3701a42f757ebce03598f58c39
#
_entry.id   fb99ec3701a42f757ebce03598f58c39
#
_cell.length_a   1.000
_cell.length_b   1.000
_cell.length_c   1.000
_cell.angle_alpha   90.00
_cell.angle_beta   90.00
_cell.angle_gamma   90.00
#
_symmetry.space_group_name_H-M   'P 1'
#
loop_
_entity.id
_entity.type
_entity.pdbx_description
1 polymer ?
#
loop_
_entity_poly.entity_id
_entity_poly.type
_entity_poly.pdbx_seq_one_letter_code
_entity_poly.pdbx_strand_id
1 'polypeptide(L)'
;MVKETLYYDVLGVKPNCTQDELKKAYRKLALKYHPDKNPAEGEKFKQISQAYEVLSNPDKRRIYDQGGEQAIKEGSSGGGGFSAPMDLFDMFFGSGMGGRRRDNRGKNTIHQLGVSLEELYNGATRKLSVQKSTICEKCEGRGGRKGAVERCPSCRGSGMSVRIQQLVPGMVQHIQTTCQECMGEGERINPKDRCKACNAKKVVRERKILEVHIDKGMEDGQKITFSGEGDQEPGIEPGDIIVVLDEREHEVFKRSRHDLIMRMELSLSEALCGFQKTISTLDNRTLVITNLPGEVIKNGAVKCILNEGMPQYRNPFEKGKLIVQFLVQFPTRIDPAVVGKLESLLPPRQECMIPDNAEEVVLQDLDPEQEARRQRQHREAYEEDEEHFHPRGGVQCQTH
;
A
#
# COMPACT_ATOMS: atom_id res chain seq x y z
N MET A 1 -20.78 -37.01 28.63
CA MET A 1 -20.67 -37.59 27.28
C MET A 1 -21.03 -36.49 26.30
N VAL A 2 -20.19 -36.27 25.31
CA VAL A 2 -20.43 -35.26 24.27
C VAL A 2 -21.56 -35.79 23.37
N LYS A 3 -22.56 -34.99 23.07
CA LYS A 3 -23.73 -35.40 22.31
C LYS A 3 -23.43 -35.59 20.82
N GLU A 4 -22.57 -34.72 20.26
CA GLU A 4 -22.13 -34.76 18.88
C GLU A 4 -20.62 -34.53 18.77
N THR A 5 -19.94 -35.27 17.87
CA THR A 5 -18.48 -35.19 17.68
C THR A 5 -18.06 -34.52 16.37
N LEU A 6 -19.04 -34.09 15.55
CA LEU A 6 -18.82 -33.62 14.17
C LEU A 6 -17.76 -32.51 14.08
N TYR A 7 -17.79 -31.50 14.94
CA TYR A 7 -16.80 -30.42 14.94
C TYR A 7 -15.41 -30.88 15.40
N TYR A 8 -15.32 -31.87 16.30
CA TYR A 8 -14.08 -32.50 16.70
C TYR A 8 -13.47 -33.33 15.56
N ASP A 9 -14.32 -34.04 14.80
CA ASP A 9 -13.93 -34.84 13.67
C ASP A 9 -13.46 -33.97 12.50
N VAL A 10 -14.12 -32.86 12.24
CA VAL A 10 -13.69 -31.85 11.23
C VAL A 10 -12.32 -31.30 11.54
N LEU A 11 -11.99 -31.06 12.83
CA LEU A 11 -10.66 -30.61 13.23
C LEU A 11 -9.65 -31.74 13.44
N GLY A 12 -10.11 -33.01 13.39
CA GLY A 12 -9.26 -34.20 13.59
C GLY A 12 -8.72 -34.31 15.02
N VAL A 13 -9.49 -33.87 16.02
CA VAL A 13 -9.11 -33.89 17.44
C VAL A 13 -10.12 -34.67 18.28
N LYS A 14 -9.68 -35.17 19.44
CA LYS A 14 -10.57 -35.87 20.37
C LYS A 14 -11.40 -34.90 21.20
N PRO A 15 -12.63 -35.29 21.68
CA PRO A 15 -13.48 -34.40 22.49
C PRO A 15 -12.87 -33.92 23.82
N ASN A 16 -11.84 -34.58 24.30
CA ASN A 16 -11.08 -34.19 25.52
C ASN A 16 -9.81 -33.42 25.25
N CYS A 17 -9.62 -32.93 24.02
CA CYS A 17 -8.44 -32.12 23.64
C CYS A 17 -8.33 -30.79 24.39
N THR A 18 -7.10 -30.36 24.59
CA THR A 18 -6.78 -29.07 25.17
C THR A 18 -6.98 -27.92 24.14
N GLN A 19 -7.07 -26.68 24.62
CA GLN A 19 -7.17 -25.52 23.73
C GLN A 19 -5.94 -25.36 22.81
N ASP A 20 -4.75 -25.72 23.29
CA ASP A 20 -3.53 -25.65 22.49
C ASP A 20 -3.52 -26.70 21.35
N GLU A 21 -4.04 -27.90 21.62
CA GLU A 21 -4.19 -28.93 20.60
C GLU A 21 -5.20 -28.50 19.52
N LEU A 22 -6.33 -27.94 19.93
CA LEU A 22 -7.32 -27.36 19.02
C LEU A 22 -6.72 -26.28 18.12
N LYS A 23 -5.94 -25.37 18.69
CA LYS A 23 -5.27 -24.28 17.97
C LYS A 23 -4.21 -24.81 16.99
N LYS A 24 -3.46 -25.83 17.36
CA LYS A 24 -2.47 -26.49 16.49
C LYS A 24 -3.14 -27.21 15.32
N ALA A 25 -4.22 -27.95 15.59
CA ALA A 25 -5.01 -28.64 14.56
C ALA A 25 -5.62 -27.66 13.56
N TYR A 26 -6.25 -26.61 14.05
CA TYR A 26 -6.81 -25.54 13.22
C TYR A 26 -5.75 -24.90 12.30
N ARG A 27 -4.59 -24.48 12.84
CA ARG A 27 -3.51 -23.88 12.05
C ARG A 27 -3.03 -24.80 10.94
N LYS A 28 -2.88 -26.10 11.22
CA LYS A 28 -2.45 -27.08 10.24
C LYS A 28 -3.48 -27.23 9.11
N LEU A 29 -4.75 -27.30 9.44
CA LEU A 29 -5.84 -27.46 8.46
C LEU A 29 -6.09 -26.16 7.68
N ALA A 30 -6.04 -25.00 8.33
CA ALA A 30 -6.20 -23.69 7.71
C ALA A 30 -5.11 -23.41 6.67
N LEU A 31 -3.84 -23.78 6.94
CA LEU A 31 -2.75 -23.66 5.97
C LEU A 31 -2.89 -24.62 4.78
N LYS A 32 -3.49 -25.81 5.01
CA LYS A 32 -3.70 -26.80 3.96
C LYS A 32 -4.87 -26.45 3.04
N TYR A 33 -5.94 -25.91 3.59
CA TYR A 33 -7.20 -25.62 2.88
C TYR A 33 -7.46 -24.15 2.67
N HIS A 34 -6.40 -23.29 2.72
CA HIS A 34 -6.52 -21.86 2.48
C HIS A 34 -7.04 -21.57 1.06
N PRO A 35 -8.02 -20.66 0.88
CA PRO A 35 -8.60 -20.37 -0.43
C PRO A 35 -7.58 -19.88 -1.47
N ASP A 36 -6.49 -19.20 -1.04
CA ASP A 36 -5.40 -18.78 -1.94
C ASP A 36 -4.58 -19.94 -2.50
N LYS A 37 -4.54 -21.09 -1.77
CA LYS A 37 -3.78 -22.27 -2.21
C LYS A 37 -4.65 -23.31 -2.89
N ASN A 38 -5.92 -23.42 -2.46
CA ASN A 38 -6.87 -24.42 -2.95
C ASN A 38 -8.26 -23.81 -3.13
N PRO A 39 -8.54 -23.09 -4.23
CA PRO A 39 -9.82 -22.43 -4.46
C PRO A 39 -11.01 -23.39 -4.52
N ALA A 40 -10.80 -24.64 -4.90
CA ALA A 40 -11.86 -25.66 -5.00
C ALA A 40 -12.34 -26.20 -3.63
N GLU A 41 -11.61 -25.99 -2.54
CA GLU A 41 -11.92 -26.55 -1.21
C GLU A 41 -12.42 -25.47 -0.20
N GLY A 42 -12.95 -24.37 -0.67
CA GLY A 42 -13.44 -23.27 0.17
C GLY A 42 -14.53 -23.67 1.16
N GLU A 43 -15.36 -24.68 0.84
CA GLU A 43 -16.37 -25.19 1.75
C GLU A 43 -15.78 -25.94 2.94
N LYS A 44 -14.72 -26.70 2.74
CA LYS A 44 -14.00 -27.36 3.84
C LYS A 44 -13.34 -26.36 4.77
N PHE A 45 -12.78 -25.26 4.22
CA PHE A 45 -12.23 -24.18 5.01
C PHE A 45 -13.28 -23.52 5.89
N LYS A 46 -14.50 -23.29 5.37
CA LYS A 46 -15.63 -22.76 6.14
C LYS A 46 -16.00 -23.69 7.31
N GLN A 47 -16.10 -24.99 7.05
CA GLN A 47 -16.42 -25.99 8.09
C GLN A 47 -15.35 -26.05 9.18
N ILE A 48 -14.05 -26.00 8.81
CA ILE A 48 -12.92 -25.98 9.74
C ILE A 48 -12.95 -24.72 10.61
N SER A 49 -13.26 -23.57 10.02
CA SER A 49 -13.34 -22.29 10.72
C SER A 49 -14.52 -22.25 11.68
N GLN A 50 -15.67 -22.75 11.27
CA GLN A 50 -16.89 -22.86 12.10
C GLN A 50 -16.66 -23.80 13.29
N ALA A 51 -16.06 -24.96 13.07
CA ALA A 51 -15.75 -25.90 14.11
C ALA A 51 -14.77 -25.32 15.15
N TYR A 52 -13.74 -24.61 14.69
CA TYR A 52 -12.79 -23.94 15.57
C TYR A 52 -13.42 -22.81 16.38
N GLU A 53 -14.28 -22.00 15.76
CA GLU A 53 -14.98 -20.91 16.43
C GLU A 53 -15.80 -21.41 17.62
N VAL A 54 -16.53 -22.48 17.43
CA VAL A 54 -17.37 -23.06 18.49
C VAL A 54 -16.53 -23.70 19.59
N LEU A 55 -15.52 -24.48 19.23
CA LEU A 55 -14.74 -25.25 20.20
C LEU A 55 -13.63 -24.44 20.90
N SER A 56 -13.21 -23.31 20.34
CA SER A 56 -12.20 -22.45 20.96
C SER A 56 -12.75 -21.62 22.12
N ASN A 57 -14.04 -21.34 22.15
CA ASN A 57 -14.70 -20.64 23.25
C ASN A 57 -15.22 -21.66 24.27
N PRO A 58 -14.82 -21.61 25.55
CA PRO A 58 -15.21 -22.58 26.57
C PRO A 58 -16.72 -22.62 26.79
N ASP A 59 -17.43 -21.51 26.67
CA ASP A 59 -18.89 -21.45 26.86
C ASP A 59 -19.63 -22.05 25.68
N LYS A 60 -19.22 -21.71 24.44
CA LYS A 60 -19.81 -22.31 23.22
C LYS A 60 -19.49 -23.80 23.14
N ARG A 61 -18.30 -24.23 23.51
CA ARG A 61 -17.90 -25.64 23.58
C ARG A 61 -18.80 -26.41 24.55
N ARG A 62 -19.08 -25.83 25.72
CA ARG A 62 -19.98 -26.43 26.72
C ARG A 62 -21.41 -26.62 26.18
N ILE A 63 -21.94 -25.61 25.47
CA ILE A 63 -23.26 -25.67 24.83
C ILE A 63 -23.28 -26.73 23.72
N TYR A 64 -22.21 -26.80 22.93
CA TYR A 64 -22.06 -27.80 21.87
C TYR A 64 -21.97 -29.21 22.45
N ASP A 65 -21.19 -29.42 23.51
CA ASP A 65 -21.01 -30.71 24.16
C ASP A 65 -22.32 -31.25 24.78
N GLN A 66 -23.22 -30.37 25.22
CA GLN A 66 -24.50 -30.70 25.84
C GLN A 66 -25.65 -30.85 24.83
N GLY A 67 -25.70 -29.99 23.83
CA GLY A 67 -26.84 -29.82 22.95
C GLY A 67 -26.61 -30.11 21.46
N GLY A 68 -25.33 -30.21 21.04
CA GLY A 68 -24.98 -30.36 19.65
C GLY A 68 -25.11 -29.06 18.83
N GLU A 69 -25.03 -29.17 17.51
CA GLU A 69 -25.10 -28.02 16.61
C GLU A 69 -26.46 -27.26 16.70
N GLN A 70 -27.54 -27.94 16.99
CA GLN A 70 -28.87 -27.33 17.17
C GLN A 70 -28.93 -26.35 18.33
N ALA A 71 -28.34 -26.69 19.46
CA ALA A 71 -28.30 -25.81 20.63
C ALA A 71 -27.52 -24.52 20.41
N ILE A 72 -26.54 -24.52 19.51
CA ILE A 72 -25.81 -23.31 19.12
C ILE A 72 -26.66 -22.43 18.20
N LYS A 73 -27.41 -23.03 17.27
CA LYS A 73 -28.32 -22.30 16.38
C LYS A 73 -29.49 -21.65 17.14
N GLU A 74 -30.03 -22.34 18.13
CA GLU A 74 -31.13 -21.83 18.96
C GLU A 74 -30.66 -20.80 19.99
N GLY A 75 -29.45 -20.97 20.57
CA GLY A 75 -28.85 -20.01 21.50
C GLY A 75 -28.42 -18.68 20.85
N SER A 76 -28.25 -18.66 19.54
CA SER A 76 -27.94 -17.46 18.73
C SER A 76 -29.18 -16.63 18.35
N SER A 77 -30.39 -17.16 18.58
CA SER A 77 -31.66 -16.53 18.17
C SER A 77 -32.15 -15.42 19.12
N GLY A 78 -31.48 -15.14 20.19
CA GLY A 78 -31.87 -14.15 21.19
C GLY A 78 -31.15 -12.79 21.08
N GLY A 79 -31.14 -12.13 19.92
CA GLY A 79 -30.65 -10.74 19.83
C GLY A 79 -30.02 -10.34 18.49
N GLY A 80 -30.82 -9.82 17.56
CA GLY A 80 -30.36 -9.00 16.42
C GLY A 80 -29.97 -9.80 15.18
N GLY A 81 -30.84 -9.76 14.15
CA GLY A 81 -30.69 -10.48 12.89
C GLY A 81 -29.41 -10.16 12.11
N PHE A 82 -28.56 -11.16 11.99
CA PHE A 82 -27.46 -11.20 11.03
C PHE A 82 -27.63 -12.42 10.13
N SER A 83 -27.89 -12.17 8.85
CA SER A 83 -28.33 -13.18 7.87
C SER A 83 -27.20 -13.81 7.04
N ALA A 84 -25.92 -13.60 7.35
CA ALA A 84 -24.85 -14.25 6.61
C ALA A 84 -23.64 -14.63 7.49
N PRO A 85 -23.10 -15.86 7.33
CA PRO A 85 -21.91 -16.33 8.06
C PRO A 85 -20.62 -15.54 7.73
N MET A 86 -20.62 -14.80 6.63
CA MET A 86 -19.47 -14.03 6.14
C MET A 86 -19.30 -12.70 6.90
N ASP A 87 -20.41 -12.04 7.25
CA ASP A 87 -20.39 -10.79 8.01
C ASP A 87 -19.88 -11.00 9.45
N LEU A 88 -20.13 -12.20 10.01
CA LEU A 88 -19.64 -12.57 11.34
C LEU A 88 -18.13 -12.81 11.35
N PHE A 89 -17.57 -13.30 10.23
CA PHE A 89 -16.15 -13.53 10.06
C PHE A 89 -15.35 -12.21 9.98
N ASP A 90 -15.85 -11.24 9.21
CA ASP A 90 -15.22 -9.90 9.11
C ASP A 90 -15.34 -9.12 10.43
N MET A 91 -16.44 -9.28 11.16
CA MET A 91 -16.61 -8.66 12.47
C MET A 91 -15.70 -9.28 13.55
N PHE A 92 -15.36 -10.58 13.44
CA PHE A 92 -14.57 -11.31 14.44
C PHE A 92 -13.07 -11.37 14.12
N PHE A 93 -12.70 -11.46 12.84
CA PHE A 93 -11.28 -11.47 12.42
C PHE A 93 -10.76 -10.09 12.01
N GLY A 94 -11.60 -9.20 11.53
CA GLY A 94 -11.27 -7.80 11.27
C GLY A 94 -11.21 -6.94 12.54
N SER A 95 -11.86 -7.38 13.63
CA SER A 95 -11.83 -6.72 14.94
C SER A 95 -11.31 -7.69 15.97
N GLY A 96 -9.98 -7.74 16.11
CA GLY A 96 -9.30 -8.57 17.11
C GLY A 96 -9.99 -8.53 18.47
N MET A 97 -10.38 -9.72 18.94
CA MET A 97 -10.95 -9.95 20.25
C MET A 97 -9.85 -9.89 21.34
N GLY A 98 -9.26 -8.74 21.51
CA GLY A 98 -8.77 -8.25 22.77
C GLY A 98 -9.76 -7.17 23.17
N GLY A 99 -10.33 -7.23 24.35
CA GLY A 99 -11.10 -6.12 24.89
C GLY A 99 -10.32 -4.84 24.60
N ARG A 100 -10.86 -3.99 23.72
CA ARG A 100 -10.30 -2.66 23.48
C ARG A 100 -10.31 -1.96 24.84
N ARG A 101 -9.23 -2.12 25.62
CA ARG A 101 -8.75 -0.97 26.36
C ARG A 101 -8.79 0.12 25.32
N ARG A 102 -9.72 1.07 25.44
CA ARG A 102 -9.66 2.30 24.66
C ARG A 102 -8.22 2.76 24.86
N ASP A 103 -7.39 2.55 23.82
CA ASP A 103 -6.09 3.17 23.79
C ASP A 103 -6.38 4.67 23.89
N ASN A 104 -6.13 5.21 25.09
CA ASN A 104 -6.27 6.62 25.38
C ASN A 104 -5.13 7.40 24.70
N ARG A 105 -4.77 6.97 23.48
CA ARG A 105 -3.68 7.55 22.68
C ARG A 105 -4.25 8.36 21.53
N GLY A 106 -3.68 9.51 21.32
CA GLY A 106 -4.00 10.40 20.20
C GLY A 106 -3.70 9.75 18.86
N LYS A 107 -4.25 10.31 17.79
CA LYS A 107 -4.02 9.83 16.41
C LYS A 107 -2.57 10.09 16.00
N ASN A 108 -1.99 9.14 15.27
CA ASN A 108 -0.68 9.33 14.66
C ASN A 108 -0.78 10.25 13.44
N THR A 109 0.20 11.15 13.31
CA THR A 109 0.31 12.05 12.16
C THR A 109 1.39 11.55 11.21
N ILE A 110 1.06 11.42 9.92
CA ILE A 110 2.00 10.93 8.90
C ILE A 110 2.47 12.10 8.06
N HIS A 111 3.79 12.22 7.90
CA HIS A 111 4.44 13.20 7.04
C HIS A 111 5.30 12.47 6.00
N GLN A 112 5.19 12.87 4.73
CA GLN A 112 6.09 12.40 3.67
C GLN A 112 7.29 13.34 3.58
N LEU A 113 8.48 12.76 3.50
CA LEU A 113 9.74 13.48 3.35
C LEU A 113 10.42 13.02 2.06
N GLY A 114 10.42 13.90 1.04
CA GLY A 114 11.12 13.63 -0.21
C GLY A 114 12.64 13.69 -0.01
N VAL A 115 13.30 12.57 -0.30
CA VAL A 115 14.74 12.38 -0.15
C VAL A 115 15.38 12.10 -1.51
N SER A 116 16.61 12.55 -1.73
CA SER A 116 17.34 12.22 -2.94
C SER A 116 18.13 10.92 -2.79
N LEU A 117 18.51 10.33 -3.91
CA LEU A 117 19.25 9.07 -3.91
C LEU A 117 20.64 9.23 -3.26
N GLU A 118 21.26 10.40 -3.39
CA GLU A 118 22.54 10.74 -2.75
C GLU A 118 22.42 10.81 -1.24
N GLU A 119 21.27 11.30 -0.72
CA GLU A 119 21.01 11.36 0.72
C GLU A 119 20.83 9.96 1.31
N LEU A 120 20.17 9.07 0.57
CA LEU A 120 20.02 7.67 0.95
C LEU A 120 21.36 6.89 0.86
N TYR A 121 22.25 7.31 -0.03
CA TYR A 121 23.56 6.69 -0.19
C TYR A 121 24.56 7.15 0.88
N ASN A 122 24.66 8.46 1.10
CA ASN A 122 25.65 9.06 2.00
C ASN A 122 25.16 9.17 3.45
N GLY A 123 23.86 9.07 3.67
CA GLY A 123 23.23 9.43 4.92
C GLY A 123 23.10 10.97 5.04
N ALA A 124 22.02 11.43 5.64
CA ALA A 124 21.77 12.86 5.82
C ALA A 124 20.93 13.13 7.07
N THR A 125 21.01 14.36 7.58
CA THR A 125 20.09 14.83 8.61
C THR A 125 19.27 15.97 8.05
N ARG A 126 17.94 15.80 8.04
CA ARG A 126 16.99 16.79 7.55
C ARG A 126 16.19 17.40 8.71
N LYS A 127 15.93 18.71 8.63
CA LYS A 127 15.08 19.43 9.60
C LYS A 127 13.68 19.54 9.04
N LEU A 128 12.71 18.88 9.70
CA LEU A 128 11.30 18.91 9.35
C LEU A 128 10.57 19.84 10.31
N SER A 129 9.95 20.89 9.78
CA SER A 129 9.11 21.80 10.57
C SER A 129 7.67 21.29 10.60
N VAL A 130 7.22 20.83 11.75
CA VAL A 130 5.88 20.29 11.95
C VAL A 130 5.05 21.25 12.80
N GLN A 131 3.80 21.45 12.43
CA GLN A 131 2.83 22.15 13.26
C GLN A 131 2.05 21.12 14.07
N LYS A 132 2.10 21.23 15.38
CA LYS A 132 1.36 20.36 16.29
C LYS A 132 0.52 21.16 17.27
N SER A 133 -0.53 20.55 17.76
CA SER A 133 -1.34 21.08 18.86
C SER A 133 -0.70 20.66 20.17
N THR A 134 -0.38 21.64 21.01
CA THR A 134 0.15 21.41 22.37
C THR A 134 -0.87 21.86 23.41
N ILE A 135 -0.86 21.24 24.58
CA ILE A 135 -1.72 21.64 25.69
C ILE A 135 -1.34 23.07 26.09
N CYS A 136 -2.35 23.93 26.21
CA CYS A 136 -2.13 25.32 26.58
C CYS A 136 -1.54 25.41 28.00
N GLU A 137 -0.30 25.90 28.13
CA GLU A 137 0.40 26.06 29.41
C GLU A 137 -0.35 26.96 30.40
N LYS A 138 -1.00 28.05 29.91
CA LYS A 138 -1.69 29.01 30.78
C LYS A 138 -2.92 28.44 31.49
N CYS A 139 -3.62 27.49 30.88
CA CYS A 139 -4.80 26.88 31.49
C CYS A 139 -4.64 25.40 31.74
N GLU A 140 -3.47 24.80 31.42
CA GLU A 140 -3.18 23.39 31.60
C GLU A 140 -4.25 22.46 31.01
N GLY A 141 -4.75 22.81 29.81
CA GLY A 141 -5.80 22.04 29.14
C GLY A 141 -7.23 22.24 29.68
N ARG A 142 -7.44 23.14 30.65
CA ARG A 142 -8.78 23.38 31.22
C ARG A 142 -9.66 24.29 30.34
N GLY A 143 -9.07 25.12 29.51
CA GLY A 143 -9.79 26.08 28.67
C GLY A 143 -10.20 27.37 29.38
N GLY A 144 -10.15 27.44 30.71
CA GLY A 144 -10.52 28.57 31.54
C GLY A 144 -9.74 28.66 32.85
N ARG A 145 -10.13 29.57 33.73
CA ARG A 145 -9.58 29.66 35.09
C ARG A 145 -9.94 28.40 35.90
N LYS A 146 -9.14 28.11 36.95
CA LYS A 146 -9.45 27.02 37.89
C LYS A 146 -10.85 27.20 38.48
N GLY A 147 -11.72 26.17 38.35
CA GLY A 147 -13.09 26.21 38.88
C GLY A 147 -14.13 26.88 37.97
N ALA A 148 -13.73 27.45 36.83
CA ALA A 148 -14.65 28.12 35.89
C ALA A 148 -15.26 27.16 34.84
N VAL A 149 -14.87 25.90 34.84
CA VAL A 149 -15.39 24.85 33.95
C VAL A 149 -16.55 24.17 34.66
N GLU A 150 -17.75 24.36 34.14
CA GLU A 150 -18.96 23.73 34.66
C GLU A 150 -19.50 22.66 33.70
N ARG A 151 -20.11 21.64 34.24
CA ARG A 151 -20.81 20.65 33.39
C ARG A 151 -21.99 21.32 32.68
N CYS A 152 -22.15 21.06 31.38
CA CYS A 152 -23.25 21.60 30.64
C CYS A 152 -24.62 21.19 31.26
N PRO A 153 -25.48 22.12 31.65
CA PRO A 153 -26.75 21.81 32.31
C PRO A 153 -27.71 21.08 31.38
N SER A 154 -27.68 21.38 30.07
CA SER A 154 -28.58 20.80 29.08
C SER A 154 -28.30 19.31 28.81
N CYS A 155 -27.04 18.90 28.66
CA CYS A 155 -26.67 17.50 28.42
C CYS A 155 -26.06 16.79 29.64
N ARG A 156 -25.95 17.46 30.79
CA ARG A 156 -25.38 16.93 32.03
C ARG A 156 -23.97 16.33 31.87
N GLY A 157 -23.21 16.87 30.93
CA GLY A 157 -21.83 16.43 30.65
C GLY A 157 -21.72 15.36 29.55
N SER A 158 -22.82 14.86 28.96
CA SER A 158 -22.76 13.83 27.92
C SER A 158 -22.34 14.37 26.55
N GLY A 159 -22.40 15.67 26.31
CA GLY A 159 -22.15 16.30 25.01
C GLY A 159 -23.27 16.06 23.97
N MET A 160 -24.22 15.18 24.26
CA MET A 160 -25.30 14.81 23.35
C MET A 160 -26.67 15.14 23.92
N SER A 161 -27.59 15.57 23.09
CA SER A 161 -29.00 15.76 23.42
C SER A 161 -29.85 14.77 22.62
N VAL A 162 -30.83 14.16 23.29
CA VAL A 162 -31.79 13.26 22.63
C VAL A 162 -33.02 14.08 22.27
N ARG A 163 -33.31 14.16 20.97
CA ARG A 163 -34.57 14.71 20.46
C ARG A 163 -35.50 13.56 20.14
N ILE A 164 -36.73 13.68 20.64
CA ILE A 164 -37.80 12.74 20.34
C ILE A 164 -38.55 13.32 19.15
N GLN A 165 -38.52 12.63 18.02
CA GLN A 165 -39.27 12.97 16.83
C GLN A 165 -40.41 11.95 16.64
N GLN A 166 -41.62 12.42 16.57
CA GLN A 166 -42.77 11.58 16.26
C GLN A 166 -42.90 11.45 14.76
N LEU A 167 -42.77 10.24 14.24
CA LEU A 167 -42.86 9.93 12.80
C LEU A 167 -44.32 9.71 12.38
N VAL A 168 -45.09 8.98 13.21
CA VAL A 168 -46.51 8.66 12.99
C VAL A 168 -47.15 8.59 14.37
N PRO A 169 -48.50 8.80 14.50
CA PRO A 169 -49.19 8.61 15.76
C PRO A 169 -48.89 7.23 16.38
N GLY A 170 -48.22 7.22 17.53
CA GLY A 170 -47.80 6.01 18.23
C GLY A 170 -46.33 5.56 17.98
N MET A 171 -45.58 6.12 17.00
CA MET A 171 -44.21 5.77 16.74
C MET A 171 -43.29 6.96 17.01
N VAL A 172 -42.41 6.85 18.02
CA VAL A 172 -41.46 7.89 18.38
C VAL A 172 -40.02 7.39 18.08
N GLN A 173 -39.23 8.24 17.45
CA GLN A 173 -37.79 7.97 17.18
C GLN A 173 -36.94 8.86 18.10
N HIS A 174 -36.00 8.24 18.78
CA HIS A 174 -34.97 8.94 19.57
C HIS A 174 -33.76 9.25 18.69
N ILE A 175 -33.60 10.54 18.32
CA ILE A 175 -32.48 10.99 17.54
C ILE A 175 -31.46 11.62 18.48
N GLN A 176 -30.25 11.04 18.54
CA GLN A 176 -29.14 11.62 19.27
C GLN A 176 -28.48 12.70 18.40
N THR A 177 -28.46 13.92 18.89
CA THR A 177 -27.82 15.07 18.26
C THR A 177 -26.80 15.68 19.19
N THR A 178 -25.79 16.36 18.66
CA THR A 178 -24.84 17.15 19.45
C THR A 178 -25.58 18.22 20.26
N CYS A 179 -25.22 18.37 21.53
CA CYS A 179 -25.80 19.38 22.39
C CYS A 179 -25.48 20.79 21.86
N GLN A 180 -26.49 21.60 21.56
CA GLN A 180 -26.32 22.94 20.99
C GLN A 180 -25.68 23.96 21.93
N GLU A 181 -25.84 23.78 23.25
CA GLU A 181 -25.26 24.69 24.25
C GLU A 181 -23.76 24.48 24.44
N CYS A 182 -23.28 23.26 24.46
CA CYS A 182 -21.86 22.94 24.64
C CYS A 182 -21.17 22.47 23.34
N MET A 183 -21.89 22.39 22.24
CA MET A 183 -21.38 21.93 20.92
C MET A 183 -20.63 20.60 20.96
N GLY A 184 -21.10 19.69 21.84
CA GLY A 184 -20.50 18.35 21.97
C GLY A 184 -19.44 18.23 23.08
N GLU A 185 -18.94 19.32 23.65
CA GLU A 185 -17.86 19.27 24.65
C GLU A 185 -18.33 18.77 26.03
N GLY A 186 -19.62 18.79 26.34
CA GLY A 186 -20.14 18.40 27.65
C GLY A 186 -19.90 19.42 28.76
N GLU A 187 -19.04 20.41 28.52
CA GLU A 187 -18.61 21.44 29.48
C GLU A 187 -18.96 22.83 28.98
N ARG A 188 -19.15 23.77 29.91
CA ARG A 188 -19.42 25.17 29.62
C ARG A 188 -18.46 26.04 30.39
N ILE A 189 -17.91 27.06 29.73
CA ILE A 189 -17.01 28.05 30.31
C ILE A 189 -17.62 29.43 30.11
N ASN A 190 -17.76 30.19 31.20
CA ASN A 190 -18.27 31.55 31.13
C ASN A 190 -17.33 32.40 30.24
N PRO A 191 -17.84 33.23 29.30
CA PRO A 191 -17.02 34.06 28.41
C PRO A 191 -15.96 34.91 29.11
N LYS A 192 -16.26 35.38 30.34
CA LYS A 192 -15.34 36.20 31.16
C LYS A 192 -14.15 35.40 31.71
N ASP A 193 -14.31 34.08 31.90
CA ASP A 193 -13.32 33.21 32.53
C ASP A 193 -12.56 32.34 31.52
N ARG A 194 -12.82 32.52 30.24
CA ARG A 194 -12.11 31.83 29.14
C ARG A 194 -10.64 32.18 29.14
N CYS A 195 -9.81 31.16 28.87
CA CYS A 195 -8.38 31.40 28.70
C CYS A 195 -8.11 32.24 27.46
N LYS A 196 -7.49 33.40 27.64
CA LYS A 196 -7.16 34.34 26.54
C LYS A 196 -6.10 33.78 25.57
N ALA A 197 -5.30 32.81 25.98
CA ALA A 197 -4.25 32.24 25.13
C ALA A 197 -4.79 31.22 24.13
N CYS A 198 -5.69 30.30 24.56
CA CYS A 198 -6.27 29.27 23.70
C CYS A 198 -7.74 29.52 23.32
N ASN A 199 -8.35 30.63 23.79
CA ASN A 199 -9.77 30.99 23.57
C ASN A 199 -10.72 29.80 23.88
N ALA A 200 -10.49 29.14 25.00
CA ALA A 200 -11.20 27.95 25.49
C ALA A 200 -10.96 26.62 24.65
N LYS A 201 -10.12 26.67 23.63
CA LYS A 201 -9.79 25.48 22.80
C LYS A 201 -8.95 24.43 23.53
N LYS A 202 -8.46 24.73 24.75
CA LYS A 202 -7.63 23.84 25.58
C LYS A 202 -6.23 23.60 25.03
N VAL A 203 -6.03 23.70 23.70
CA VAL A 203 -4.77 23.52 22.97
C VAL A 203 -4.36 24.75 22.18
N VAL A 204 -3.06 24.87 21.91
CA VAL A 204 -2.44 25.94 21.10
C VAL A 204 -1.62 25.28 20.00
N ARG A 205 -1.62 25.84 18.81
CA ARG A 205 -0.77 25.39 17.70
C ARG A 205 0.64 25.91 17.88
N GLU A 206 1.59 25.00 17.88
CA GLU A 206 3.02 25.29 17.98
C GLU A 206 3.77 24.69 16.79
N ARG A 207 4.85 25.38 16.37
CA ARG A 207 5.74 24.88 15.34
C ARG A 207 6.97 24.26 16.02
N LYS A 208 7.18 22.95 15.80
CA LYS A 208 8.34 22.23 16.28
C LYS A 208 9.21 21.78 15.11
N ILE A 209 10.52 21.88 15.28
CA ILE A 209 11.49 21.37 14.33
C ILE A 209 11.94 19.99 14.81
N LEU A 210 11.73 18.98 13.98
CA LEU A 210 12.22 17.62 14.21
C LEU A 210 13.45 17.39 13.33
N GLU A 211 14.49 16.81 13.92
CA GLU A 211 15.67 16.37 13.17
C GLU A 211 15.46 14.92 12.75
N VAL A 212 15.32 14.72 11.45
CA VAL A 212 15.12 13.41 10.84
C VAL A 212 16.46 12.90 10.36
N HIS A 213 16.96 11.84 10.98
CA HIS A 213 18.18 11.16 10.57
C HIS A 213 17.87 10.12 9.51
N ILE A 214 18.46 10.30 8.34
CA ILE A 214 18.37 9.38 7.20
C ILE A 214 19.65 8.55 7.22
N ASP A 215 19.54 7.27 7.56
CA ASP A 215 20.66 6.35 7.58
C ASP A 215 21.00 5.88 6.16
N LYS A 216 22.25 5.49 5.95
CA LYS A 216 22.72 4.92 4.68
C LYS A 216 21.97 3.66 4.34
N GLY A 217 21.48 3.57 3.10
CA GLY A 217 20.78 2.40 2.60
C GLY A 217 19.29 2.31 2.97
N MET A 218 18.73 3.31 3.65
CA MET A 218 17.28 3.36 3.87
C MET A 218 16.53 3.26 2.55
N GLU A 219 15.35 2.63 2.58
CA GLU A 219 14.54 2.35 1.39
C GLU A 219 13.36 3.32 1.28
N ASP A 220 12.81 3.40 0.07
CA ASP A 220 11.57 4.11 -0.19
C ASP A 220 10.42 3.54 0.67
N GLY A 221 9.55 4.42 1.16
CA GLY A 221 8.46 4.05 2.06
C GLY A 221 8.89 3.69 3.48
N GLN A 222 10.18 3.74 3.83
CA GLN A 222 10.65 3.45 5.18
C GLN A 222 10.16 4.50 6.17
N LYS A 223 9.73 4.05 7.35
CA LYS A 223 9.09 4.89 8.38
C LYS A 223 10.06 5.18 9.52
N ILE A 224 10.14 6.46 9.87
CA ILE A 224 10.87 6.96 11.04
C ILE A 224 9.82 7.48 12.02
N THR A 225 9.73 6.89 13.22
CA THR A 225 8.70 7.22 14.21
C THR A 225 9.26 8.06 15.33
N PHE A 226 8.64 9.20 15.57
CA PHE A 226 8.89 10.07 16.71
C PHE A 226 7.77 9.86 17.73
N SER A 227 8.06 9.07 18.76
CA SER A 227 7.06 8.69 19.75
C SER A 227 6.67 9.84 20.66
N GLY A 228 5.35 10.03 20.85
CA GLY A 228 4.79 11.07 21.72
C GLY A 228 4.91 12.50 21.20
N GLU A 229 5.35 12.70 19.95
CA GLU A 229 5.52 14.02 19.34
C GLU A 229 4.30 14.49 18.55
N GLY A 230 3.22 13.71 18.51
CA GLY A 230 1.98 14.06 17.83
C GLY A 230 1.16 15.14 18.55
N ASP A 231 -0.04 15.34 18.06
CA ASP A 231 -1.00 16.27 18.64
C ASP A 231 -1.37 15.88 20.07
N GLN A 232 -1.39 16.87 20.96
CA GLN A 232 -1.78 16.70 22.36
C GLN A 232 -3.24 17.11 22.54
N GLU A 233 -3.98 16.25 23.23
CA GLU A 233 -5.34 16.53 23.68
C GLU A 233 -5.43 16.32 25.21
N PRO A 234 -6.22 17.12 25.93
CA PRO A 234 -6.36 16.96 27.39
C PRO A 234 -6.92 15.59 27.75
N GLY A 235 -6.21 14.86 28.64
CA GLY A 235 -6.63 13.54 29.12
C GLY A 235 -6.33 12.37 28.20
N ILE A 236 -5.61 12.59 27.10
CA ILE A 236 -5.20 11.59 26.13
C ILE A 236 -3.68 11.65 25.98
N GLU A 237 -3.01 10.50 25.92
CA GLU A 237 -1.58 10.45 25.58
C GLU A 237 -1.36 10.91 24.14
N PRO A 238 -0.33 11.72 23.87
CA PRO A 238 -0.06 12.16 22.50
C PRO A 238 0.23 10.99 21.58
N GLY A 239 -0.22 11.09 20.33
CA GLY A 239 0.12 10.16 19.28
C GLY A 239 1.58 10.31 18.83
N ASP A 240 1.96 9.54 17.82
CA ASP A 240 3.30 9.59 17.24
C ASP A 240 3.30 10.39 15.93
N ILE A 241 4.43 11.01 15.61
CA ILE A 241 4.68 11.52 14.27
C ILE A 241 5.47 10.46 13.52
N ILE A 242 4.93 10.03 12.39
CA ILE A 242 5.55 9.04 11.51
C ILE A 242 6.00 9.76 10.24
N VAL A 243 7.31 9.80 10.02
CA VAL A 243 7.90 10.33 8.79
C VAL A 243 8.14 9.16 7.84
N VAL A 244 7.54 9.22 6.67
CA VAL A 244 7.71 8.24 5.58
C VAL A 244 8.65 8.84 4.56
N LEU A 245 9.73 8.14 4.25
CA LEU A 245 10.67 8.55 3.22
C LEU A 245 10.06 8.31 1.85
N ASP A 246 10.24 9.27 0.95
CA ASP A 246 9.76 9.25 -0.43
C ASP A 246 10.97 9.50 -1.34
N GLU A 247 11.44 8.46 -2.04
CA GLU A 247 12.62 8.52 -2.88
C GLU A 247 12.31 9.29 -4.17
N ARG A 248 13.04 10.39 -4.40
CA ARG A 248 12.90 11.16 -5.64
C ARG A 248 13.62 10.47 -6.80
N GLU A 249 13.05 10.57 -7.97
CA GLU A 249 13.70 10.10 -9.20
C GLU A 249 15.05 10.81 -9.42
N HIS A 250 16.07 10.03 -9.79
CA HIS A 250 17.40 10.53 -10.13
C HIS A 250 17.60 10.48 -11.65
N GLU A 251 18.29 11.50 -12.21
CA GLU A 251 18.45 11.65 -13.66
C GLU A 251 19.22 10.49 -14.31
N VAL A 252 20.23 9.96 -13.64
CA VAL A 252 21.17 8.95 -14.18
C VAL A 252 20.92 7.55 -13.62
N PHE A 253 20.63 7.45 -12.34
CA PHE A 253 20.54 6.17 -11.64
C PHE A 253 19.10 5.84 -11.27
N LYS A 254 18.74 4.58 -11.44
CA LYS A 254 17.49 4.02 -10.92
C LYS A 254 17.84 2.94 -9.89
N ARG A 255 17.28 3.09 -8.71
CA ARG A 255 17.47 2.10 -7.64
C ARG A 255 16.61 0.87 -7.84
N SER A 256 17.19 -0.30 -7.60
CA SER A 256 16.49 -1.58 -7.51
C SER A 256 16.98 -2.31 -6.25
N ARG A 257 16.33 -2.10 -5.11
CA ARG A 257 16.75 -2.56 -3.78
C ARG A 257 18.16 -2.08 -3.43
N HIS A 258 19.16 -2.98 -3.48
CA HIS A 258 20.57 -2.66 -3.20
C HIS A 258 21.37 -2.37 -4.47
N ASP A 259 20.81 -2.61 -5.64
CA ASP A 259 21.48 -2.38 -6.91
C ASP A 259 21.10 -1.02 -7.49
N LEU A 260 22.03 -0.42 -8.23
CA LEU A 260 21.82 0.76 -9.04
C LEU A 260 21.81 0.37 -10.50
N ILE A 261 20.89 0.91 -11.26
CA ILE A 261 20.76 0.69 -12.70
C ILE A 261 20.98 2.01 -13.40
N MET A 262 21.88 2.04 -14.40
CA MET A 262 22.07 3.18 -15.28
C MET A 262 22.05 2.76 -16.75
N ARG A 263 21.70 3.71 -17.61
CA ARG A 263 21.81 3.55 -19.05
C ARG A 263 23.00 4.32 -19.56
N MET A 264 23.80 3.69 -20.40
CA MET A 264 24.97 4.31 -21.02
C MET A 264 24.86 4.20 -22.52
N GLU A 265 24.89 5.33 -23.19
CA GLU A 265 24.89 5.41 -24.63
C GLU A 265 26.31 5.27 -25.17
N LEU A 266 26.47 4.42 -26.18
CA LEU A 266 27.72 4.18 -26.88
C LEU A 266 27.50 4.45 -28.37
N SER A 267 28.48 5.06 -29.01
CA SER A 267 28.54 5.05 -30.48
C SER A 267 28.90 3.64 -30.98
N LEU A 268 28.56 3.33 -32.23
CA LEU A 268 28.89 2.04 -32.83
C LEU A 268 30.40 1.77 -32.81
N SER A 269 31.23 2.78 -33.03
CA SER A 269 32.70 2.67 -32.98
C SER A 269 33.21 2.32 -31.58
N GLU A 270 32.65 2.94 -30.53
CA GLU A 270 32.96 2.61 -29.13
C GLU A 270 32.54 1.19 -28.76
N ALA A 271 31.38 0.76 -29.25
CA ALA A 271 30.86 -0.58 -28.99
C ALA A 271 31.70 -1.70 -29.64
N LEU A 272 32.34 -1.41 -30.81
CA LEU A 272 33.15 -2.37 -31.54
C LEU A 272 34.63 -2.32 -31.13
N CYS A 273 35.18 -1.13 -30.92
CA CYS A 273 36.63 -0.93 -30.75
C CYS A 273 37.04 -0.79 -29.29
N GLY A 274 36.09 -0.76 -28.37
CA GLY A 274 36.34 -0.47 -26.96
C GLY A 274 36.26 1.03 -26.65
N PHE A 275 36.10 1.33 -25.36
CA PHE A 275 35.94 2.72 -24.88
C PHE A 275 36.43 2.92 -23.46
N GLN A 276 36.60 4.17 -23.11
CA GLN A 276 36.77 4.63 -21.73
C GLN A 276 35.77 5.77 -21.49
N LYS A 277 34.86 5.59 -20.53
CA LYS A 277 33.93 6.64 -20.12
C LYS A 277 33.94 6.84 -18.62
N THR A 278 33.80 8.09 -18.22
CA THR A 278 33.71 8.46 -16.81
C THR A 278 32.27 8.61 -16.37
N ILE A 279 31.99 8.15 -15.17
CA ILE A 279 30.70 8.36 -14.49
C ILE A 279 30.94 8.96 -13.11
N SER A 280 30.08 9.87 -12.69
CA SER A 280 30.06 10.38 -11.33
C SER A 280 29.17 9.49 -10.47
N THR A 281 29.69 9.02 -9.37
CA THR A 281 28.93 8.20 -8.40
C THR A 281 28.15 9.09 -7.41
N LEU A 282 27.22 8.50 -6.66
CA LEU A 282 26.40 9.21 -5.66
C LEU A 282 27.20 9.79 -4.48
N ASP A 283 28.44 9.34 -4.29
CA ASP A 283 29.40 9.89 -3.31
C ASP A 283 30.44 10.85 -3.91
N ASN A 284 30.14 11.39 -5.09
CA ASN A 284 30.98 12.35 -5.82
C ASN A 284 32.38 11.81 -6.22
N ARG A 285 32.58 10.48 -6.27
CA ARG A 285 33.75 9.86 -6.89
C ARG A 285 33.55 9.77 -8.40
N THR A 286 34.64 9.78 -9.13
CA THR A 286 34.62 9.52 -10.57
C THR A 286 35.12 8.11 -10.83
N LEU A 287 34.30 7.28 -11.46
CA LEU A 287 34.65 5.95 -11.92
C LEU A 287 34.96 6.01 -13.42
N VAL A 288 36.00 5.32 -13.84
CA VAL A 288 36.34 5.14 -15.25
C VAL A 288 35.91 3.73 -15.67
N ILE A 289 34.93 3.65 -16.54
CA ILE A 289 34.48 2.38 -17.13
C ILE A 289 35.29 2.14 -18.39
N THR A 290 36.04 1.07 -18.40
CA THR A 290 36.90 0.68 -19.54
C THR A 290 36.37 -0.62 -20.14
N ASN A 291 36.16 -0.63 -21.46
CA ASN A 291 35.98 -1.83 -22.24
C ASN A 291 37.20 -2.03 -23.14
N LEU A 292 37.82 -3.20 -23.05
CA LEU A 292 39.07 -3.47 -23.77
C LEU A 292 38.81 -3.62 -25.27
N PRO A 293 39.77 -3.19 -26.13
CA PRO A 293 39.72 -3.47 -27.55
C PRO A 293 39.61 -4.98 -27.82
N GLY A 294 38.67 -5.34 -28.73
CA GLY A 294 38.41 -6.74 -29.04
C GLY A 294 37.20 -7.33 -28.32
N GLU A 295 36.72 -6.70 -27.28
CA GLU A 295 35.41 -7.04 -26.66
C GLU A 295 34.30 -6.19 -27.25
N VAL A 296 33.39 -6.83 -27.97
CA VAL A 296 32.23 -6.15 -28.60
C VAL A 296 31.07 -6.08 -27.63
N ILE A 297 30.48 -4.92 -27.47
CA ILE A 297 29.27 -4.69 -26.70
C ILE A 297 28.08 -4.68 -27.64
N LYS A 298 27.14 -5.62 -27.41
CA LYS A 298 25.88 -5.66 -28.17
C LYS A 298 24.91 -4.58 -27.69
N ASN A 299 24.03 -4.12 -28.57
CA ASN A 299 22.95 -3.22 -28.16
C ASN A 299 22.05 -3.92 -27.13
N GLY A 300 21.72 -3.24 -26.04
CA GLY A 300 20.96 -3.78 -24.93
C GLY A 300 21.78 -4.67 -23.99
N ALA A 301 23.09 -4.85 -24.20
CA ALA A 301 23.94 -5.64 -23.30
C ALA A 301 23.93 -5.02 -21.89
N VAL A 302 23.95 -5.89 -20.88
CA VAL A 302 23.98 -5.51 -19.47
C VAL A 302 25.25 -6.05 -18.85
N LYS A 303 26.06 -5.16 -18.26
CA LYS A 303 27.23 -5.51 -17.46
C LYS A 303 27.08 -4.95 -16.05
N CYS A 304 27.79 -5.47 -15.08
CA CYS A 304 27.73 -4.98 -13.70
C CYS A 304 29.13 -4.68 -13.15
N ILE A 305 29.16 -3.70 -12.25
CA ILE A 305 30.32 -3.34 -11.45
C ILE A 305 29.98 -3.72 -10.00
N LEU A 306 30.81 -4.55 -9.40
CA LEU A 306 30.59 -5.02 -8.03
C LEU A 306 30.91 -3.92 -7.02
N ASN A 307 30.17 -3.89 -5.91
CA ASN A 307 30.35 -2.97 -4.77
C ASN A 307 30.16 -1.49 -5.08
N GLU A 308 29.54 -1.15 -6.21
CA GLU A 308 29.22 0.24 -6.59
C GLU A 308 27.71 0.51 -6.66
N GLY A 309 26.89 -0.37 -6.06
CA GLY A 309 25.47 -0.17 -5.82
C GLY A 309 25.18 0.58 -4.51
N MET A 310 23.94 0.56 -4.07
CA MET A 310 23.47 1.15 -2.81
C MET A 310 24.02 0.40 -1.60
N PRO A 311 24.37 1.10 -0.51
CA PRO A 311 24.69 0.46 0.75
C PRO A 311 23.48 -0.26 1.34
N GLN A 312 23.71 -1.33 2.08
CA GLN A 312 22.67 -2.02 2.82
C GLN A 312 22.32 -1.26 4.10
N TYR A 313 21.03 -1.11 4.36
CA TYR A 313 20.56 -0.55 5.63
C TYR A 313 21.07 -1.39 6.81
N ARG A 314 21.64 -0.76 7.83
CA ARG A 314 22.30 -1.36 9.01
C ARG A 314 23.65 -2.05 8.74
N ASN A 315 24.03 -2.28 7.50
CA ASN A 315 25.37 -2.78 7.12
C ASN A 315 25.92 -1.98 5.94
N PRO A 316 26.29 -0.71 6.12
CA PRO A 316 26.68 0.20 5.04
C PRO A 316 28.01 -0.15 4.36
N PHE A 317 28.76 -1.10 4.90
CA PHE A 317 30.01 -1.59 4.30
C PHE A 317 29.75 -2.55 3.13
N GLU A 318 28.61 -3.23 3.14
CA GLU A 318 28.16 -4.04 2.02
C GLU A 318 27.33 -3.19 1.07
N LYS A 319 27.76 -3.15 -0.18
CA LYS A 319 27.08 -2.45 -1.26
C LYS A 319 26.60 -3.44 -2.32
N GLY A 320 25.53 -3.11 -3.00
CA GLY A 320 25.05 -3.84 -4.15
C GLY A 320 25.93 -3.64 -5.38
N LYS A 321 25.37 -3.91 -6.54
CA LYS A 321 26.04 -3.80 -7.85
C LYS A 321 25.56 -2.55 -8.58
N LEU A 322 26.43 -1.95 -9.37
CA LEU A 322 26.02 -1.00 -10.39
C LEU A 322 25.82 -1.76 -11.71
N ILE A 323 24.60 -1.79 -12.18
CA ILE A 323 24.19 -2.44 -13.42
C ILE A 323 24.15 -1.39 -14.52
N VAL A 324 24.96 -1.59 -15.55
CA VAL A 324 25.03 -0.69 -16.70
C VAL A 324 24.39 -1.36 -17.91
N GLN A 325 23.33 -0.76 -18.41
CA GLN A 325 22.66 -1.16 -19.65
C GLN A 325 23.19 -0.31 -20.79
N PHE A 326 23.80 -0.93 -21.77
CA PHE A 326 24.39 -0.24 -22.91
C PHE A 326 23.38 -0.10 -24.06
N LEU A 327 23.26 1.14 -24.54
CA LEU A 327 22.45 1.47 -25.73
C LEU A 327 23.43 1.91 -26.83
N VAL A 328 23.53 1.09 -27.88
CA VAL A 328 24.42 1.39 -29.00
C VAL A 328 23.66 2.24 -30.02
N GLN A 329 24.18 3.44 -30.24
CA GLN A 329 23.65 4.35 -31.25
C GLN A 329 24.32 4.07 -32.59
N PHE A 330 23.49 3.71 -33.58
CA PHE A 330 23.93 3.52 -34.96
C PHE A 330 23.90 4.86 -35.71
N PRO A 331 24.89 5.12 -36.60
CA PRO A 331 24.83 6.29 -37.45
C PRO A 331 23.66 6.19 -38.41
N THR A 332 23.00 7.30 -38.69
CA THR A 332 21.85 7.36 -39.63
C THR A 332 22.26 7.14 -41.09
N ARG A 333 23.50 7.49 -41.44
CA ARG A 333 24.06 7.28 -42.75
C ARG A 333 25.56 6.97 -42.67
N ILE A 334 26.04 6.16 -43.56
CA ILE A 334 27.44 5.84 -43.76
C ILE A 334 27.85 6.28 -45.16
N ASP A 335 29.02 6.90 -45.29
CA ASP A 335 29.55 7.31 -46.60
C ASP A 335 29.75 6.06 -47.47
N PRO A 336 29.21 6.01 -48.69
CA PRO A 336 29.36 4.90 -49.61
C PRO A 336 30.82 4.52 -49.87
N ALA A 337 31.73 5.49 -49.85
CA ALA A 337 33.17 5.26 -50.03
C ALA A 337 33.81 4.42 -48.92
N VAL A 338 33.21 4.39 -47.73
CA VAL A 338 33.70 3.65 -46.56
C VAL A 338 33.08 2.27 -46.43
N VAL A 339 31.97 2.00 -47.10
CA VAL A 339 31.22 0.75 -47.01
C VAL A 339 32.10 -0.46 -47.38
N GLY A 340 32.83 -0.41 -48.49
CA GLY A 340 33.71 -1.51 -48.90
C GLY A 340 34.83 -1.83 -47.90
N LYS A 341 35.34 -0.80 -47.20
CA LYS A 341 36.35 -1.02 -46.12
C LYS A 341 35.73 -1.67 -44.90
N LEU A 342 34.51 -1.26 -44.52
CA LEU A 342 33.77 -1.87 -43.39
C LEU A 342 33.47 -3.33 -43.70
N GLU A 343 33.05 -3.67 -44.91
CA GLU A 343 32.78 -5.06 -45.30
C GLU A 343 34.01 -5.96 -45.24
N SER A 344 35.18 -5.42 -45.55
CA SER A 344 36.42 -6.19 -45.45
C SER A 344 36.89 -6.45 -44.02
N LEU A 345 36.46 -5.62 -43.05
CA LEU A 345 36.80 -5.73 -41.63
C LEU A 345 35.79 -6.50 -40.79
N LEU A 346 34.55 -6.57 -41.26
CA LEU A 346 33.47 -7.26 -40.57
C LEU A 346 33.30 -8.68 -41.09
N PRO A 347 32.63 -9.57 -40.34
CA PRO A 347 32.30 -10.91 -40.83
C PRO A 347 31.56 -10.86 -42.17
N PRO A 348 31.85 -11.78 -43.09
CA PRO A 348 31.22 -11.80 -44.43
C PRO A 348 29.70 -11.94 -44.32
N ARG A 349 28.98 -11.36 -45.26
CA ARG A 349 27.52 -11.51 -45.35
C ARG A 349 27.19 -12.97 -45.64
N GLN A 350 26.06 -13.45 -45.15
CA GLN A 350 25.51 -14.74 -45.57
C GLN A 350 25.07 -14.64 -47.02
N GLU A 351 25.55 -15.55 -47.87
CA GLU A 351 25.11 -15.68 -49.24
C GLU A 351 23.61 -16.07 -49.23
N CYS A 352 22.79 -15.27 -49.87
CA CYS A 352 21.38 -15.59 -50.08
C CYS A 352 21.17 -16.01 -51.51
N MET A 353 20.67 -17.20 -51.74
CA MET A 353 20.22 -17.64 -53.07
C MET A 353 18.88 -16.95 -53.37
N ILE A 354 18.88 -16.02 -54.32
CA ILE A 354 17.69 -15.36 -54.78
C ILE A 354 17.04 -16.21 -55.87
N PRO A 355 15.80 -16.69 -55.70
CA PRO A 355 15.09 -17.45 -56.75
C PRO A 355 14.79 -16.53 -57.96
N ASP A 356 14.77 -17.09 -59.17
CA ASP A 356 14.55 -16.35 -60.44
C ASP A 356 13.21 -15.60 -60.48
N ASN A 357 12.25 -15.90 -59.65
CA ASN A 357 10.90 -15.32 -59.58
C ASN A 357 10.73 -14.45 -58.33
N ALA A 358 11.80 -14.01 -57.70
CA ALA A 358 11.69 -13.12 -56.52
C ALA A 358 11.34 -11.69 -56.98
N GLU A 359 10.37 -11.06 -56.31
CA GLU A 359 10.04 -9.66 -56.48
C GLU A 359 10.95 -8.80 -55.62
N GLU A 360 11.60 -7.81 -56.27
CA GLU A 360 12.42 -6.85 -55.52
C GLU A 360 11.54 -5.76 -54.93
N VAL A 361 11.60 -5.59 -53.61
CA VAL A 361 10.89 -4.54 -52.85
C VAL A 361 11.88 -3.72 -52.05
N VAL A 362 11.64 -2.41 -51.97
CA VAL A 362 12.46 -1.47 -51.21
C VAL A 362 11.82 -1.25 -49.84
N LEU A 363 12.63 -1.36 -48.77
CA LEU A 363 12.21 -1.02 -47.44
C LEU A 363 11.93 0.46 -47.31
N GLN A 364 10.77 0.81 -46.72
CA GLN A 364 10.38 2.16 -46.34
C GLN A 364 10.27 2.28 -44.82
N ASP A 365 10.60 3.45 -44.31
CA ASP A 365 10.40 3.72 -42.90
C ASP A 365 8.91 3.72 -42.54
N LEU A 366 8.55 3.02 -41.51
CA LEU A 366 7.18 2.99 -40.98
C LEU A 366 6.93 4.30 -40.22
N ASP A 367 6.02 5.13 -40.78
CA ASP A 367 5.60 6.32 -40.05
C ASP A 367 4.55 5.95 -38.98
N PRO A 368 4.88 6.06 -37.69
CA PRO A 368 3.98 5.66 -36.62
C PRO A 368 2.69 6.49 -36.60
N GLU A 369 2.70 7.71 -37.11
CA GLU A 369 1.48 8.53 -37.19
C GLU A 369 0.52 8.04 -38.30
N GLN A 370 1.07 7.60 -39.43
CA GLN A 370 0.26 7.03 -40.51
C GLN A 370 -0.35 5.68 -40.08
N GLU A 371 0.42 4.86 -39.37
CA GLU A 371 -0.07 3.59 -38.84
C GLU A 371 -1.20 3.81 -37.79
N ALA A 372 -1.03 4.76 -36.89
CA ALA A 372 -2.06 5.11 -35.93
C ALA A 372 -3.32 5.67 -36.59
N ARG A 373 -3.17 6.44 -37.68
CA ARG A 373 -4.31 6.91 -38.49
C ARG A 373 -5.02 5.75 -39.21
N ARG A 374 -4.27 4.82 -39.81
CA ARG A 374 -4.82 3.62 -40.43
C ARG A 374 -5.58 2.75 -39.44
N GLN A 375 -5.01 2.53 -38.24
CA GLN A 375 -5.67 1.77 -37.22
C GLN A 375 -6.96 2.43 -36.71
N ARG A 376 -6.98 3.78 -36.59
CA ARG A 376 -8.20 4.52 -36.24
C ARG A 376 -9.26 4.40 -37.33
N GLN A 377 -8.89 4.59 -38.58
CA GLN A 377 -9.82 4.46 -39.73
C GLN A 377 -10.37 3.03 -39.84
N HIS A 378 -9.53 2.02 -39.59
CA HIS A 378 -9.96 0.63 -39.59
C HIS A 378 -10.96 0.36 -38.47
N ARG A 379 -10.73 0.93 -37.30
CA ARG A 379 -11.61 0.80 -36.16
C ARG A 379 -12.94 1.50 -36.35
N GLU A 380 -12.92 2.72 -36.90
CA GLU A 380 -14.13 3.48 -37.27
C GLU A 380 -14.95 2.74 -38.30
N ALA A 381 -14.31 2.14 -39.32
CA ALA A 381 -15.01 1.37 -40.35
C ALA A 381 -15.68 0.08 -39.79
N TYR A 382 -15.07 -0.58 -38.79
CA TYR A 382 -15.70 -1.73 -38.13
C TYR A 382 -16.83 -1.32 -37.17
N GLU A 383 -16.73 -0.15 -36.52
CA GLU A 383 -17.79 0.38 -35.66
C GLU A 383 -19.03 0.81 -36.47
N GLU A 384 -18.84 1.37 -37.69
CA GLU A 384 -19.95 1.70 -38.61
C GLU A 384 -20.68 0.45 -39.15
N ASP A 385 -19.97 -0.66 -39.37
CA ASP A 385 -20.59 -1.92 -39.83
C ASP A 385 -21.40 -2.61 -38.69
N GLU A 386 -21.02 -2.45 -37.43
CA GLU A 386 -21.80 -2.98 -36.28
C GLU A 386 -23.08 -2.17 -36.00
N GLU A 387 -23.09 -0.84 -36.24
CA GLU A 387 -24.31 -0.04 -36.07
C GLU A 387 -25.39 -0.33 -37.10
N HIS A 388 -25.04 -0.86 -38.29
CA HIS A 388 -26.01 -1.24 -39.30
C HIS A 388 -26.67 -2.62 -39.10
N PHE A 389 -26.23 -3.40 -38.14
CA PHE A 389 -26.76 -4.75 -37.85
C PHE A 389 -27.64 -4.81 -36.59
N HIS A 390 -28.53 -3.82 -36.41
CA HIS A 390 -29.66 -3.98 -35.48
C HIS A 390 -30.87 -4.58 -36.18
N PRO A 391 -31.26 -5.83 -35.92
CA PRO A 391 -32.50 -6.36 -36.41
C PRO A 391 -33.68 -5.68 -35.69
N ARG A 392 -34.38 -4.81 -36.39
CA ARG A 392 -35.73 -4.38 -36.04
C ARG A 392 -36.65 -5.59 -36.05
N GLY A 393 -37.11 -6.00 -34.88
CA GLY A 393 -38.16 -7.03 -34.81
C GLY A 393 -38.36 -7.62 -33.44
N GLY A 394 -38.71 -6.81 -32.44
CA GLY A 394 -39.30 -7.30 -31.19
C GLY A 394 -40.78 -7.51 -31.32
N VAL A 395 -41.26 -8.76 -31.50
CA VAL A 395 -42.64 -9.12 -31.44
C VAL A 395 -43.05 -9.15 -29.96
N GLN A 396 -43.96 -8.25 -29.57
CA GLN A 396 -44.62 -8.25 -28.26
C GLN A 396 -45.71 -9.32 -28.25
N CYS A 397 -45.49 -10.43 -27.53
CA CYS A 397 -46.54 -11.35 -27.18
C CYS A 397 -47.33 -10.80 -25.98
N GLN A 398 -48.55 -10.33 -26.24
CA GLN A 398 -49.56 -10.16 -25.21
C GLN A 398 -50.19 -11.54 -24.91
N THR A 399 -50.11 -11.98 -23.66
CA THR A 399 -50.96 -13.08 -23.14
C THR A 399 -52.08 -12.48 -22.34
N HIS A 400 -53.29 -12.93 -22.67
CA HIS A 400 -54.52 -12.76 -21.91
C HIS A 400 -54.47 -13.51 -20.59
#